data_9623d45a0e10087931a248984d63fcf9
#
_entry.id   9623d45a0e10087931a248984d63fcf9
#
_cell.length_a   1.000
_cell.length_b   1.000
_cell.length_c   1.000
_cell.angle_alpha   90.00
_cell.angle_beta   90.00
_cell.angle_gamma   90.00
#
_symmetry.space_group_name_H-M   'P 1'
#
loop_
_entity.id
_entity.type
_entity.pdbx_description
1 polymer ?
#
loop_
_entity_poly.entity_id
_entity_poly.type
_entity_poly.pdbx_seq_one_letter_code
_entity_poly.pdbx_strand_id
1 'polypeptide(L)'
;YSTDPKMKKIQQITLKMSQEIVDFCLKNQLLCYFCGGGAIGTVREQGFIPWDDDLDFFMPREDYEKFYQLWVNSEKSKKYPIQKASKNYNDHNSFTTIRDADTTFIKTYQRDLDIVHGITIDIFPLDVAPVSKFSRKIQKLWALVYALFCSQVVPEKHGGIMATGSKILLSIFRSPRTRYKIWSFAEKQMTKYNNEPVSYTHLTLPTICSV
;
A
#
# COMPACT_ATOMS: atom_id res chain seq x y z
N TYR A 1 21.47 -4.57 -10.35
CA TYR A 1 20.50 -4.25 -11.41
C TYR A 1 20.29 -5.42 -12.36
N SER A 2 19.13 -5.48 -13.01
CA SER A 2 18.82 -6.43 -14.07
C SER A 2 19.76 -6.28 -15.28
N THR A 3 19.96 -7.38 -16.01
CA THR A 3 20.63 -7.38 -17.32
C THR A 3 19.68 -6.95 -18.45
N ASP A 4 18.36 -7.06 -18.27
CA ASP A 4 17.38 -6.52 -19.20
C ASP A 4 17.38 -4.98 -19.16
N PRO A 5 17.59 -4.30 -20.30
CA PRO A 5 17.66 -2.83 -20.35
C PRO A 5 16.37 -2.15 -19.88
N LYS A 6 15.19 -2.74 -20.15
CA LYS A 6 13.91 -2.18 -19.72
C LYS A 6 13.75 -2.29 -18.20
N MET A 7 14.00 -3.46 -17.67
CA MET A 7 13.97 -3.72 -16.22
C MET A 7 14.97 -2.83 -15.49
N LYS A 8 16.20 -2.75 -15.98
CA LYS A 8 17.24 -1.87 -15.43
C LYS A 8 16.78 -0.40 -15.37
N LYS A 9 16.10 0.09 -16.42
CA LYS A 9 15.57 1.46 -16.44
C LYS A 9 14.47 1.66 -15.38
N ILE A 10 13.56 0.69 -15.22
CA ILE A 10 12.52 0.72 -14.17
C ILE A 10 13.21 0.78 -12.80
N GLN A 11 14.14 -0.13 -12.52
CA GLN A 11 14.88 -0.18 -11.26
C GLN A 11 15.62 1.14 -10.96
N GLN A 12 16.19 1.80 -11.97
CA GLN A 12 16.85 3.10 -11.79
C GLN A 12 15.88 4.22 -11.43
N ILE A 13 14.69 4.25 -12.06
CA ILE A 13 13.65 5.23 -11.75
C ILE A 13 13.10 4.97 -10.34
N THR A 14 12.79 3.73 -10.01
CA THR A 14 12.28 3.32 -8.70
C THR A 14 13.28 3.64 -7.58
N LEU A 15 14.59 3.40 -7.82
CA LEU A 15 15.64 3.77 -6.87
C LEU A 15 15.68 5.29 -6.63
N LYS A 16 15.59 6.09 -7.69
CA LYS A 16 15.56 7.55 -7.55
C LYS A 16 14.33 8.01 -6.74
N MET A 17 13.17 7.46 -7.04
CA MET A 17 11.95 7.75 -6.26
C MET A 17 12.11 7.36 -4.79
N SER A 18 12.71 6.20 -4.51
CA SER A 18 12.92 5.73 -3.13
C SER A 18 13.90 6.61 -2.37
N GLN A 19 14.95 7.13 -3.01
CA GLN A 19 15.87 8.11 -2.42
C GLN A 19 15.11 9.38 -2.00
N GLU A 20 14.26 9.92 -2.88
CA GLU A 20 13.43 11.09 -2.56
C GLU A 20 12.50 10.86 -1.36
N ILE A 21 11.95 9.65 -1.23
CA ILE A 21 11.10 9.26 -0.10
C ILE A 21 11.93 9.15 1.18
N VAL A 22 13.08 8.47 1.14
CA VAL A 22 13.95 8.29 2.30
C VAL A 22 14.48 9.63 2.80
N ASP A 23 14.98 10.50 1.90
CA ASP A 23 15.47 11.84 2.25
C ASP A 23 14.36 12.69 2.89
N PHE A 24 13.13 12.58 2.35
CA PHE A 24 11.97 13.27 2.93
C PHE A 24 11.64 12.75 4.33
N CYS A 25 11.67 11.44 4.53
CA CYS A 25 11.45 10.82 5.83
C CYS A 25 12.51 11.25 6.84
N LEU A 26 13.79 11.22 6.46
CA LEU A 26 14.91 11.65 7.32
C LEU A 26 14.76 13.13 7.72
N LYS A 27 14.47 14.02 6.76
CA LYS A 27 14.26 15.44 7.02
C LYS A 27 13.11 15.71 8.01
N ASN A 28 12.07 14.90 7.96
CA ASN A 28 10.86 15.08 8.80
C ASN A 28 10.83 14.14 10.01
N GLN A 29 11.92 13.42 10.29
CA GLN A 29 12.06 12.48 11.43
C GLN A 29 10.97 11.38 11.42
N LEU A 30 10.68 10.84 10.23
CA LEU A 30 9.71 9.77 10.02
C LEU A 30 10.44 8.44 9.83
N LEU A 31 9.90 7.37 10.37
CA LEU A 31 10.41 6.01 10.17
C LEU A 31 9.85 5.42 8.89
N CYS A 32 10.73 4.91 8.05
CA CYS A 32 10.37 4.13 6.86
C CYS A 32 11.37 2.97 6.68
N TYR A 33 10.86 1.85 6.22
CA TYR A 33 11.63 0.61 6.06
C TYR A 33 11.33 -0.01 4.71
N PHE A 34 12.34 -0.48 4.00
CA PHE A 34 12.10 -1.35 2.84
C PHE A 34 11.35 -2.61 3.25
N CYS A 35 10.42 -3.06 2.41
CA CYS A 35 9.73 -4.32 2.60
C CYS A 35 9.85 -5.21 1.35
N GLY A 36 9.39 -6.46 1.46
CA GLY A 36 9.35 -7.38 0.33
C GLY A 36 10.68 -7.59 -0.38
N GLY A 37 10.64 -7.52 -1.70
CA GLY A 37 11.79 -7.66 -2.58
C GLY A 37 12.88 -6.65 -2.31
N GLY A 38 12.55 -5.41 -2.03
CA GLY A 38 13.49 -4.34 -1.71
C GLY A 38 14.36 -4.65 -0.49
N ALA A 39 13.77 -5.16 0.60
CA ALA A 39 14.50 -5.57 1.80
C ALA A 39 15.40 -6.79 1.54
N ILE A 40 14.87 -7.81 0.85
CA ILE A 40 15.61 -9.03 0.51
C ILE A 40 16.79 -8.69 -0.42
N GLY A 41 16.54 -7.88 -1.45
CA GLY A 41 17.56 -7.46 -2.41
C GLY A 41 18.70 -6.68 -1.75
N THR A 42 18.36 -5.76 -0.82
CA THR A 42 19.36 -5.01 -0.07
C THR A 42 20.30 -5.91 0.71
N VAL A 43 19.77 -6.94 1.40
CA VAL A 43 20.58 -7.84 2.24
C VAL A 43 21.34 -8.87 1.41
N ARG A 44 20.71 -9.47 0.41
CA ARG A 44 21.25 -10.61 -0.32
C ARG A 44 22.05 -10.22 -1.56
N GLU A 45 21.54 -9.23 -2.32
CA GLU A 45 22.10 -8.83 -3.62
C GLU A 45 22.88 -7.50 -3.55
N GLN A 46 22.88 -6.83 -2.38
CA GLN A 46 23.40 -5.48 -2.21
C GLN A 46 22.81 -4.48 -3.23
N GLY A 47 21.55 -4.69 -3.61
CA GLY A 47 20.84 -3.93 -4.63
C GLY A 47 19.49 -4.56 -4.94
N PHE A 48 19.01 -4.37 -6.15
CA PHE A 48 17.77 -5.01 -6.59
C PHE A 48 17.95 -6.51 -6.83
N ILE A 49 16.91 -7.28 -6.56
CA ILE A 49 16.76 -8.60 -7.13
C ILE A 49 16.65 -8.42 -8.66
N PRO A 50 17.39 -9.18 -9.50
CA PRO A 50 17.50 -8.90 -10.95
C PRO A 50 16.17 -8.83 -11.72
N TRP A 51 15.14 -9.54 -11.26
CA TRP A 51 13.82 -9.61 -11.89
C TRP A 51 12.74 -8.80 -11.16
N ASP A 52 13.11 -8.05 -10.10
CA ASP A 52 12.19 -7.26 -9.30
C ASP A 52 12.05 -5.86 -9.90
N ASP A 53 10.83 -5.40 -10.10
CA ASP A 53 10.50 -4.14 -10.77
C ASP A 53 9.93 -3.06 -9.85
N ASP A 54 9.78 -3.39 -8.57
CA ASP A 54 9.23 -2.49 -7.56
C ASP A 54 10.14 -2.30 -6.35
N LEU A 55 9.85 -1.29 -5.55
CA LEU A 55 10.35 -1.07 -4.20
C LEU A 55 9.19 -0.59 -3.35
N ASP A 56 9.00 -1.26 -2.24
CA ASP A 56 7.92 -0.96 -1.33
C ASP A 56 8.44 -0.55 0.05
N PHE A 57 7.64 0.23 0.77
CA PHE A 57 7.96 0.67 2.11
C PHE A 57 6.92 0.26 3.13
N PHE A 58 7.41 -0.07 4.33
CA PHE A 58 6.61 -0.08 5.54
C PHE A 58 6.84 1.20 6.34
N MET A 59 5.77 1.75 6.90
CA MET A 59 5.84 2.85 7.86
C MET A 59 4.95 2.55 9.07
N PRO A 60 5.40 2.80 10.32
CA PRO A 60 4.49 2.83 11.47
C PRO A 60 3.28 3.72 11.19
N ARG A 61 2.09 3.34 11.65
CA ARG A 61 0.83 4.03 11.30
C ARG A 61 0.89 5.55 11.53
N GLU A 62 1.48 5.99 12.62
CA GLU A 62 1.59 7.41 12.93
C GLU A 62 2.46 8.15 11.90
N ASP A 63 3.62 7.58 11.56
CA ASP A 63 4.52 8.15 10.57
C ASP A 63 3.93 8.09 9.16
N TYR A 64 3.20 7.01 8.84
CA TYR A 64 2.45 6.87 7.58
C TYR A 64 1.42 7.99 7.38
N GLU A 65 0.63 8.32 8.41
CA GLU A 65 -0.36 9.40 8.31
C GLU A 65 0.32 10.78 8.24
N LYS A 66 1.38 11.01 9.03
CA LYS A 66 2.19 12.24 8.96
C LYS A 66 2.85 12.40 7.60
N PHE A 67 3.45 11.32 7.08
CA PHE A 67 4.08 11.31 5.77
C PHE A 67 3.11 11.75 4.68
N TYR A 68 1.91 11.16 4.64
CA TYR A 68 0.89 11.54 3.67
C TYR A 68 0.57 13.03 3.72
N GLN A 69 0.30 13.57 4.91
CA GLN A 69 -0.04 14.98 5.09
C GLN A 69 1.09 15.93 4.69
N LEU A 70 2.32 15.60 5.05
CA LEU A 70 3.48 16.42 4.71
C LEU A 70 3.82 16.33 3.21
N TRP A 71 3.74 15.13 2.63
CA TRP A 71 4.08 14.92 1.23
C TRP A 71 3.12 15.62 0.28
N VAL A 72 1.81 15.49 0.51
CA VAL A 72 0.79 16.12 -0.35
C VAL A 72 0.93 17.64 -0.41
N ASN A 73 1.44 18.25 0.65
CA ASN A 73 1.67 19.69 0.75
C ASN A 73 3.10 20.11 0.33
N SER A 74 3.94 19.19 -0.09
CA SER A 74 5.31 19.48 -0.51
C SER A 74 5.43 19.71 -2.02
N GLU A 75 6.47 20.40 -2.46
CA GLU A 75 6.80 20.56 -3.87
C GLU A 75 7.06 19.23 -4.59
N LYS A 76 7.47 18.20 -3.83
CA LYS A 76 7.72 16.86 -4.38
C LYS A 76 6.46 16.22 -4.95
N SER A 77 5.27 16.54 -4.39
CA SER A 77 3.99 16.01 -4.86
C SER A 77 3.62 16.41 -6.29
N LYS A 78 4.24 17.44 -6.83
CA LYS A 78 4.04 17.87 -8.23
C LYS A 78 4.63 16.84 -9.20
N LYS A 79 5.81 16.33 -8.91
CA LYS A 79 6.48 15.31 -9.71
C LYS A 79 6.09 13.89 -9.30
N TYR A 80 5.95 13.69 -8.01
CA TYR A 80 5.63 12.41 -7.40
C TYR A 80 4.30 12.49 -6.64
N PRO A 81 3.17 12.58 -7.36
CA PRO A 81 1.84 12.64 -6.74
C PRO A 81 1.60 11.41 -5.87
N ILE A 82 1.03 11.66 -4.69
CA ILE A 82 0.67 10.65 -3.71
C ILE A 82 -0.83 10.37 -3.77
N GLN A 83 -1.20 9.11 -3.77
CA GLN A 83 -2.58 8.63 -3.88
C GLN A 83 -2.92 7.75 -2.70
N LYS A 84 -4.05 8.05 -2.06
CA LYS A 84 -4.60 7.29 -0.93
C LYS A 84 -6.12 7.29 -1.05
N ALA A 85 -6.75 6.14 -0.90
CA ALA A 85 -8.20 6.03 -0.93
C ALA A 85 -8.85 6.94 0.11
N SER A 86 -9.93 7.60 -0.27
CA SER A 86 -10.67 8.55 0.55
C SER A 86 -12.17 8.51 0.24
N LYS A 87 -12.96 9.38 0.86
CA LYS A 87 -14.40 9.48 0.60
C LYS A 87 -14.74 9.77 -0.86
N ASN A 88 -13.91 10.59 -1.52
CA ASN A 88 -14.17 11.11 -2.87
C ASN A 88 -13.25 10.52 -3.93
N TYR A 89 -12.30 9.70 -3.53
CA TYR A 89 -11.26 9.14 -4.40
C TYR A 89 -10.97 7.70 -4.01
N ASN A 90 -10.91 6.81 -4.97
CA ASN A 90 -10.52 5.42 -4.76
C ASN A 90 -9.77 4.88 -5.99
N ASP A 91 -8.52 4.55 -5.81
CA ASP A 91 -7.65 3.94 -6.83
C ASP A 91 -7.60 2.41 -6.74
N HIS A 92 -8.49 1.82 -5.95
CA HIS A 92 -8.55 0.38 -5.67
C HIS A 92 -7.35 -0.19 -4.91
N ASN A 93 -6.55 0.67 -4.26
CA ASN A 93 -5.50 0.25 -3.34
C ASN A 93 -5.96 0.44 -1.88
N SER A 94 -5.57 -0.49 -1.01
CA SER A 94 -5.79 -0.39 0.44
C SER A 94 -4.58 0.21 1.18
N PHE A 95 -3.66 0.81 0.45
CA PHE A 95 -2.41 1.44 0.91
C PHE A 95 -2.17 2.74 0.11
N THR A 96 -1.14 3.47 0.46
CA THR A 96 -0.77 4.69 -0.25
C THR A 96 0.22 4.38 -1.37
N THR A 97 0.03 5.00 -2.52
CA THR A 97 0.91 4.86 -3.69
C THR A 97 1.50 6.21 -4.08
N ILE A 98 2.79 6.27 -4.31
CA ILE A 98 3.48 7.41 -4.94
C ILE A 98 3.77 7.05 -6.40
N ARG A 99 3.51 7.97 -7.33
CA ARG A 99 3.69 7.74 -8.77
C ARG A 99 4.62 8.76 -9.39
N ASP A 100 5.45 8.34 -10.32
CA ASP A 100 6.27 9.25 -11.11
C ASP A 100 5.43 9.81 -12.28
N ALA A 101 5.09 11.09 -12.24
CA ALA A 101 4.27 11.75 -13.25
C ALA A 101 4.96 11.86 -14.62
N ASP A 102 6.28 11.72 -14.67
CA ASP A 102 7.08 11.79 -15.92
C ASP A 102 7.17 10.43 -16.63
N THR A 103 6.52 9.39 -16.10
CA THR A 103 6.55 8.03 -16.66
C THR A 103 5.14 7.51 -16.98
N THR A 104 5.07 6.45 -17.78
CA THR A 104 3.82 5.75 -18.04
C THR A 104 3.96 4.26 -17.68
N PHE A 105 3.19 3.83 -16.70
CA PHE A 105 3.08 2.44 -16.26
C PHE A 105 1.64 2.15 -15.86
N ILE A 106 0.91 1.43 -16.73
CA ILE A 106 -0.54 1.20 -16.59
C ILE A 106 -0.79 -0.19 -16.03
N LYS A 107 -1.24 -0.27 -14.77
CA LYS A 107 -1.74 -1.52 -14.17
C LYS A 107 -3.11 -1.85 -14.78
N THR A 108 -3.33 -3.08 -15.24
CA THR A 108 -4.53 -3.49 -15.99
C THR A 108 -5.83 -3.15 -15.25
N TYR A 109 -5.89 -3.38 -13.93
CA TYR A 109 -7.07 -3.13 -13.11
C TYR A 109 -7.34 -1.65 -12.82
N GLN A 110 -6.39 -0.76 -13.16
CA GLN A 110 -6.49 0.69 -12.97
C GLN A 110 -6.59 1.46 -14.30
N ARG A 111 -6.62 0.76 -15.45
CA ARG A 111 -6.55 1.37 -16.79
C ARG A 111 -7.59 2.47 -17.00
N ASP A 112 -8.82 2.24 -16.53
CA ASP A 112 -9.97 3.11 -16.74
C ASP A 112 -10.18 4.12 -15.62
N LEU A 113 -9.23 4.21 -14.67
CA LEU A 113 -9.29 5.18 -13.58
C LEU A 113 -8.63 6.50 -14.00
N ASP A 114 -9.22 7.61 -13.56
CA ASP A 114 -8.64 8.95 -13.74
C ASP A 114 -7.57 9.18 -12.66
N ILE A 115 -6.39 8.61 -12.91
CA ILE A 115 -5.22 8.67 -12.02
C ILE A 115 -3.94 8.92 -12.82
N VAL A 116 -2.88 9.33 -12.15
CA VAL A 116 -1.55 9.35 -12.77
C VAL A 116 -1.07 7.91 -12.96
N HIS A 117 -0.90 7.48 -14.20
CA HIS A 117 -0.39 6.16 -14.57
C HIS A 117 1.13 6.19 -14.74
N GLY A 118 1.86 6.30 -13.63
CA GLY A 118 3.32 6.29 -13.61
C GLY A 118 3.90 5.08 -12.89
N ILE A 119 5.23 4.90 -12.95
CA ILE A 119 5.96 3.94 -12.12
C ILE A 119 5.63 4.24 -10.65
N THR A 120 5.42 3.20 -9.85
CA THR A 120 4.88 3.31 -8.49
C THR A 120 5.86 2.87 -7.43
N ILE A 121 5.73 3.48 -6.26
CA ILE A 121 6.21 2.96 -4.98
C ILE A 121 5.01 2.87 -4.06
N ASP A 122 4.78 1.69 -3.50
CA ASP A 122 3.68 1.45 -2.58
C ASP A 122 4.16 1.56 -1.13
N ILE A 123 3.36 2.21 -0.28
CA ILE A 123 3.68 2.45 1.14
C ILE A 123 2.59 1.83 1.99
N PHE A 124 2.98 0.88 2.83
CA PHE A 124 2.09 0.10 3.67
C PHE A 124 2.17 0.54 5.12
N PRO A 125 1.05 0.80 5.79
CA PRO A 125 1.05 1.08 7.21
C PRO A 125 1.32 -0.17 8.04
N LEU A 126 2.14 -0.03 9.08
CA LEU A 126 2.31 -1.02 10.14
C LEU A 126 1.43 -0.65 11.32
N ASP A 127 0.52 -1.53 11.66
CA ASP A 127 -0.36 -1.38 12.81
C ASP A 127 0.07 -2.27 13.97
N VAL A 128 -0.14 -1.78 15.21
CA VAL A 128 0.20 -2.55 16.40
C VAL A 128 -0.72 -3.76 16.55
N ALA A 129 -0.12 -4.92 16.77
CA ALA A 129 -0.84 -6.16 17.06
C ALA A 129 -1.17 -6.24 18.56
N PRO A 130 -2.44 -6.38 18.96
CA PRO A 130 -2.79 -6.55 20.36
C PRO A 130 -2.20 -7.83 20.93
N VAL A 131 -1.89 -7.83 22.23
CA VAL A 131 -1.33 -9.01 22.95
C VAL A 131 -2.28 -10.21 22.91
N SER A 132 -3.57 -9.97 23.09
CA SER A 132 -4.60 -11.01 23.09
C SER A 132 -4.76 -11.68 21.72
N LYS A 133 -4.64 -13.00 21.68
CA LYS A 133 -4.88 -13.80 20.46
C LYS A 133 -6.30 -13.61 19.90
N PHE A 134 -7.30 -13.43 20.75
CA PHE A 134 -8.68 -13.17 20.33
C PHE A 134 -8.80 -11.80 19.68
N SER A 135 -8.24 -10.75 20.29
CA SER A 135 -8.22 -9.39 19.73
C SER A 135 -7.49 -9.35 18.39
N ARG A 136 -6.39 -10.11 18.22
CA ARG A 136 -5.69 -10.26 16.93
C ARG A 136 -6.58 -10.87 15.83
N LYS A 137 -7.42 -11.87 16.18
CA LYS A 137 -8.36 -12.45 15.21
C LYS A 137 -9.41 -11.43 14.77
N ILE A 138 -9.95 -10.66 15.72
CA ILE A 138 -10.91 -9.58 15.43
C ILE A 138 -10.25 -8.49 14.58
N GLN A 139 -9.03 -8.08 14.93
CA GLN A 139 -8.26 -7.09 14.17
C GLN A 139 -8.04 -7.56 12.72
N LYS A 140 -7.64 -8.82 12.51
CA LYS A 140 -7.49 -9.42 11.17
C LYS A 140 -8.81 -9.45 10.41
N LEU A 141 -9.94 -9.73 11.08
CA LEU A 141 -11.25 -9.69 10.43
C LEU A 141 -11.57 -8.27 9.93
N TRP A 142 -11.33 -7.25 10.75
CA TRP A 142 -11.52 -5.86 10.31
C TRP A 142 -10.57 -5.47 9.19
N ALA A 143 -9.33 -5.95 9.19
CA ALA A 143 -8.39 -5.73 8.09
C ALA A 143 -8.88 -6.37 6.78
N LEU A 144 -9.49 -7.56 6.83
CA LEU A 144 -10.12 -8.19 5.67
C LEU A 144 -11.30 -7.38 5.13
N VAL A 145 -12.16 -6.89 6.02
CA VAL A 145 -13.29 -6.02 5.65
C VAL A 145 -12.77 -4.72 5.02
N TYR A 146 -11.77 -4.10 5.65
CA TYR A 146 -11.12 -2.91 5.11
C TYR A 146 -10.59 -3.15 3.70
N ALA A 147 -9.76 -4.18 3.53
CA ALA A 147 -9.16 -4.50 2.24
C ALA A 147 -10.21 -4.75 1.16
N LEU A 148 -11.25 -5.54 1.44
CA LEU A 148 -12.31 -5.85 0.50
C LEU A 148 -13.06 -4.60 0.01
N PHE A 149 -13.52 -3.77 0.96
CA PHE A 149 -14.37 -2.62 0.63
C PHE A 149 -13.57 -1.41 0.14
N CYS A 150 -12.28 -1.31 0.48
CA CYS A 150 -11.38 -0.28 -0.01
C CYS A 150 -10.88 -0.63 -1.42
N SER A 151 -10.27 -1.79 -1.63
CA SER A 151 -9.74 -2.20 -2.93
C SER A 151 -10.83 -2.55 -3.94
N GLN A 152 -11.96 -3.08 -3.48
CA GLN A 152 -13.08 -3.50 -4.32
C GLN A 152 -12.70 -4.54 -5.39
N VAL A 153 -11.54 -5.16 -5.24
CA VAL A 153 -11.03 -6.22 -6.10
C VAL A 153 -11.26 -7.56 -5.43
N VAL A 154 -11.84 -8.50 -6.16
CA VAL A 154 -12.01 -9.87 -5.69
C VAL A 154 -10.74 -10.65 -5.98
N PRO A 155 -10.11 -11.29 -4.98
CA PRO A 155 -8.91 -12.08 -5.19
C PRO A 155 -9.18 -13.25 -6.14
N GLU A 156 -8.66 -13.20 -7.36
CA GLU A 156 -8.89 -14.27 -8.36
C GLU A 156 -8.17 -15.57 -8.01
N LYS A 157 -7.02 -15.48 -7.34
CA LYS A 157 -6.17 -16.63 -6.98
C LYS A 157 -6.70 -17.46 -5.78
N HIS A 158 -7.66 -16.94 -5.02
CA HIS A 158 -8.30 -17.64 -3.92
C HIS A 158 -9.71 -18.08 -4.33
N GLY A 159 -9.78 -18.97 -5.34
CA GLY A 159 -11.05 -19.57 -5.76
C GLY A 159 -11.80 -20.24 -4.61
N GLY A 160 -13.12 -20.28 -4.68
CA GLY A 160 -13.98 -20.92 -3.69
C GLY A 160 -14.86 -19.97 -2.89
N ILE A 161 -15.24 -20.38 -1.68
CA ILE A 161 -16.22 -19.71 -0.81
C ILE A 161 -15.87 -18.22 -0.55
N MET A 162 -14.58 -17.92 -0.40
CA MET A 162 -14.12 -16.56 -0.08
C MET A 162 -14.28 -15.58 -1.25
N ALA A 163 -13.99 -16.03 -2.46
CA ALA A 163 -14.19 -15.21 -3.67
C ALA A 163 -15.69 -14.99 -3.95
N THR A 164 -16.50 -16.03 -3.77
CA THR A 164 -17.97 -15.95 -3.95
C THR A 164 -18.60 -15.04 -2.89
N GLY A 165 -18.21 -15.18 -1.62
CA GLY A 165 -18.66 -14.30 -0.53
C GLY A 165 -18.30 -12.85 -0.77
N SER A 166 -17.09 -12.57 -1.22
CA SER A 166 -16.63 -11.22 -1.56
C SER A 166 -17.44 -10.59 -2.70
N LYS A 167 -17.74 -11.35 -3.76
CA LYS A 167 -18.61 -10.92 -4.87
C LYS A 167 -20.02 -10.58 -4.39
N ILE A 168 -20.60 -11.42 -3.54
CA ILE A 168 -21.93 -11.19 -2.97
C ILE A 168 -21.95 -9.91 -2.14
N LEU A 169 -20.99 -9.74 -1.22
CA LEU A 169 -20.90 -8.56 -0.38
C LEU A 169 -20.76 -7.27 -1.21
N LEU A 170 -19.87 -7.26 -2.20
CA LEU A 170 -19.70 -6.11 -3.09
C LEU A 170 -20.93 -5.87 -3.98
N SER A 171 -21.72 -6.90 -4.31
CA SER A 171 -22.97 -6.75 -5.08
C SER A 171 -24.12 -6.17 -4.24
N ILE A 172 -24.15 -6.46 -2.94
CA ILE A 172 -25.14 -5.92 -2.00
C ILE A 172 -24.83 -4.44 -1.71
N PHE A 173 -23.58 -4.13 -1.39
CA PHE A 173 -23.15 -2.79 -1.04
C PHE A 173 -22.54 -2.04 -2.24
N ARG A 174 -23.39 -1.66 -3.20
CA ARG A 174 -22.94 -1.02 -4.46
C ARG A 174 -22.58 0.46 -4.31
N SER A 175 -23.21 1.17 -3.38
CA SER A 175 -23.00 2.61 -3.22
C SER A 175 -21.58 2.93 -2.75
N PRO A 176 -20.83 3.80 -3.45
CA PRO A 176 -19.50 4.24 -3.02
C PRO A 176 -19.49 4.85 -1.62
N ARG A 177 -20.54 5.60 -1.27
CA ARG A 177 -20.69 6.19 0.08
C ARG A 177 -20.85 5.12 1.16
N THR A 178 -21.59 4.04 0.88
CA THR A 178 -21.78 2.93 1.82
C THR A 178 -20.48 2.16 1.98
N ARG A 179 -19.79 1.86 0.87
CA ARG A 179 -18.49 1.20 0.91
C ARG A 179 -17.47 2.01 1.71
N TYR A 180 -17.43 3.33 1.48
CA TYR A 180 -16.57 4.22 2.26
C TYR A 180 -16.85 4.15 3.77
N LYS A 181 -18.12 4.20 4.18
CA LYS A 181 -18.49 4.09 5.60
C LYS A 181 -18.03 2.77 6.21
N ILE A 182 -18.18 1.66 5.46
CA ILE A 182 -17.78 0.32 5.92
C ILE A 182 -16.26 0.25 6.09
N TRP A 183 -15.49 0.60 5.06
CA TRP A 183 -14.04 0.47 5.17
C TRP A 183 -13.40 1.50 6.12
N SER A 184 -13.94 2.72 6.20
CA SER A 184 -13.50 3.72 7.16
C SER A 184 -13.76 3.30 8.61
N PHE A 185 -14.90 2.64 8.86
CA PHE A 185 -15.17 2.05 10.17
C PHE A 185 -14.22 0.86 10.46
N ALA A 186 -14.01 -0.01 9.47
CA ALA A 186 -13.11 -1.14 9.61
C ALA A 186 -11.66 -0.68 9.90
N GLU A 187 -11.19 0.38 9.22
CA GLU A 187 -9.89 1.00 9.49
C GLU A 187 -9.78 1.46 10.94
N LYS A 188 -10.78 2.17 11.46
CA LYS A 188 -10.81 2.60 12.86
C LYS A 188 -10.75 1.41 13.84
N GLN A 189 -11.41 0.30 13.51
CA GLN A 189 -11.39 -0.89 14.37
C GLN A 189 -10.04 -1.61 14.33
N MET A 190 -9.39 -1.71 13.18
CA MET A 190 -8.10 -2.39 13.09
C MET A 190 -6.95 -1.56 13.65
N THR A 191 -7.06 -0.22 13.64
CA THR A 191 -6.01 0.69 14.12
C THR A 191 -6.12 1.08 15.60
N LYS A 192 -7.17 0.68 16.29
CA LYS A 192 -7.43 1.09 17.69
C LYS A 192 -6.37 0.69 18.70
N TYR A 193 -5.51 -0.27 18.36
CA TYR A 193 -4.43 -0.75 19.24
C TYR A 193 -3.10 -0.03 19.03
N ASN A 194 -3.03 0.97 18.15
CA ASN A 194 -1.76 1.63 17.81
C ASN A 194 -1.15 2.44 18.96
N ASN A 195 -1.90 2.68 20.03
CA ASN A 195 -1.40 3.31 21.24
C ASN A 195 -0.88 2.31 22.29
N GLU A 196 -0.93 1.00 22.01
CA GLU A 196 -0.41 -0.02 22.91
C GLU A 196 1.10 -0.22 22.68
N PRO A 197 1.91 -0.41 23.78
CA PRO A 197 3.32 -0.69 23.60
C PRO A 197 3.48 -2.10 23.07
N VAL A 198 3.84 -2.30 21.80
CA VAL A 198 4.23 -3.61 21.30
C VAL A 198 4.67 -3.73 19.85
N SER A 199 4.76 -4.96 19.33
CA SER A 199 5.18 -5.36 18.00
C SER A 199 4.24 -4.91 16.89
N TYR A 200 4.80 -4.34 15.85
CA TYR A 200 4.05 -4.00 14.65
C TYR A 200 3.70 -5.23 13.81
N THR A 201 2.54 -5.22 13.16
CA THR A 201 2.17 -6.19 12.15
C THR A 201 1.54 -5.49 10.95
N HIS A 202 1.83 -5.99 9.76
CA HIS A 202 1.15 -5.56 8.55
C HIS A 202 -0.21 -6.25 8.47
N LEU A 203 -1.29 -5.49 8.59
CA LEU A 203 -2.67 -6.00 8.63
C LEU A 203 -3.39 -5.95 7.30
N THR A 204 -2.92 -5.17 6.36
CA THR A 204 -3.42 -5.31 4.99
C THR A 204 -3.08 -6.75 4.59
N LEU A 205 -4.07 -7.46 4.06
CA LEU A 205 -3.81 -8.74 3.42
C LEU A 205 -2.54 -8.60 2.62
N PRO A 206 -1.63 -9.58 2.67
CA PRO A 206 -0.55 -9.58 1.74
C PRO A 206 -1.22 -9.37 0.38
N THR A 207 -1.09 -8.19 -0.16
CA THR A 207 -1.15 -8.00 -1.58
C THR A 207 -0.18 -9.05 -2.00
N ILE A 208 -0.71 -10.14 -2.47
CA ILE A 208 0.06 -11.31 -2.81
C ILE A 208 1.17 -10.74 -3.65
N CYS A 209 2.37 -10.65 -3.07
CA CYS A 209 3.57 -10.61 -3.85
C CYS A 209 3.47 -11.86 -4.68
N SER A 210 2.89 -11.72 -5.86
CA SER A 210 2.91 -12.75 -6.86
C SER A 210 4.35 -12.85 -7.29
N VAL A 211 5.05 -13.78 -6.65
CA VAL A 211 6.26 -14.36 -7.22
C VAL A 211 5.86 -15.10 -8.47
#